data_4bac417ea6e17b067af91f0ea0709d61
#
_entry.id   4bac417ea6e17b067af91f0ea0709d61
#
_cell.length_a   1.000
_cell.length_b   1.000
_cell.length_c   1.000
_cell.angle_alpha   90.00
_cell.angle_beta   90.00
_cell.angle_gamma   90.00
#
_symmetry.space_group_name_H-M   'P 1'
#
loop_
_entity.id
_entity.type
_entity.pdbx_description
1 polymer ?
#
loop_
_entity_poly.entity_id
_entity_poly.type
_entity_poly.pdbx_seq_one_letter_code
_entity_poly.pdbx_strand_id
1 'polypeptide(L)'
;MAVGAFRTATDIVDEAVAGAFAVNRTDLRLIQALQVAGQLTAGQLASSVGLSPAATTTAIGRLVAAGHATRTRNERDRRQTIVSLTPSALEIGDQAFGVMVQTGRGVLRRYTREELLVILDFMRRAREVEITHVEKLTNRSPTARARPELQLTRSSQP
;
A
#
# COMPACT_ATOMS: atom_id res chain seq x y z
N MET A 1 -14.94 4.60 20.30
CA MET A 1 -14.78 3.14 20.46
C MET A 1 -15.03 2.36 19.16
N ALA A 2 -16.07 2.62 18.35
CA ALA A 2 -16.37 1.86 17.12
C ALA A 2 -15.25 1.86 16.07
N VAL A 3 -14.60 3.01 15.79
CA VAL A 3 -13.52 3.14 14.81
C VAL A 3 -12.31 2.27 15.19
N GLY A 4 -11.93 2.25 16.48
CA GLY A 4 -10.81 1.40 16.93
C GLY A 4 -11.10 -0.09 16.76
N ALA A 5 -12.32 -0.53 17.11
CA ALA A 5 -12.74 -1.91 16.92
C ALA A 5 -12.77 -2.31 15.43
N PHE A 6 -13.23 -1.41 14.57
CA PHE A 6 -13.22 -1.63 13.12
C PHE A 6 -11.79 -1.78 12.58
N ARG A 7 -10.86 -0.92 12.99
CA ARG A 7 -9.44 -1.00 12.60
C ARG A 7 -8.82 -2.33 13.06
N THR A 8 -9.06 -2.75 14.30
CA THR A 8 -8.57 -4.04 14.81
C THR A 8 -9.12 -5.21 13.98
N ALA A 9 -10.41 -5.19 13.64
CA ALA A 9 -11.00 -6.21 12.78
C ALA A 9 -10.37 -6.24 11.39
N THR A 10 -10.12 -5.07 10.79
CA THR A 10 -9.43 -4.96 9.49
C THR A 10 -8.00 -5.52 9.58
N ASP A 11 -7.25 -5.22 10.65
CA ASP A 11 -5.91 -5.76 10.85
C ASP A 11 -5.88 -7.28 10.94
N ILE A 12 -6.87 -7.90 11.59
CA ILE A 12 -7.01 -9.37 11.67
C ILE A 12 -7.29 -9.96 10.28
N VAL A 13 -8.17 -9.34 9.51
CA VAL A 13 -8.45 -9.77 8.13
C VAL A 13 -7.22 -9.66 7.25
N ASP A 14 -6.51 -8.53 7.32
CA ASP A 14 -5.28 -8.32 6.54
C ASP A 14 -4.21 -9.37 6.87
N GLU A 15 -4.06 -9.76 8.14
CA GLU A 15 -3.14 -10.81 8.55
C GLU A 15 -3.52 -12.17 7.94
N ALA A 16 -4.79 -12.54 8.00
CA ALA A 16 -5.28 -13.78 7.40
C ALA A 16 -5.09 -13.80 5.88
N VAL A 17 -5.36 -12.68 5.21
CA VAL A 17 -5.17 -12.55 3.75
C VAL A 17 -3.70 -12.57 3.38
N ALA A 18 -2.82 -11.90 4.15
CA ALA A 18 -1.38 -11.98 3.94
C ALA A 18 -0.87 -13.42 4.02
N GLY A 19 -1.43 -14.20 4.98
CA GLY A 19 -1.16 -15.64 5.09
C GLY A 19 -1.62 -16.43 3.86
N ALA A 20 -2.79 -16.14 3.30
CA ALA A 20 -3.30 -16.81 2.09
C ALA A 20 -2.41 -16.57 0.86
N PHE A 21 -1.82 -15.37 0.74
CA PHE A 21 -0.85 -15.03 -0.30
C PHE A 21 0.59 -15.46 0.04
N ALA A 22 0.86 -15.92 1.26
CA ALA A 22 2.20 -16.15 1.79
C ALA A 22 3.13 -14.92 1.64
N VAL A 23 2.62 -13.73 1.91
CA VAL A 23 3.34 -12.45 1.81
C VAL A 23 3.36 -11.71 3.15
N ASN A 24 4.24 -10.72 3.28
CA ASN A 24 4.21 -9.80 4.41
C ASN A 24 3.15 -8.70 4.20
N ARG A 25 2.84 -7.93 5.27
CA ARG A 25 1.83 -6.86 5.22
C ARG A 25 2.16 -5.74 4.23
N THR A 26 3.42 -5.45 4.00
CA THR A 26 3.83 -4.44 3.01
C THR A 26 3.48 -4.91 1.60
N ASP A 27 3.78 -6.16 1.29
CA ASP A 27 3.49 -6.75 -0.01
C ASP A 27 1.98 -6.91 -0.22
N LEU A 28 1.21 -7.27 0.84
CA LEU A 28 -0.25 -7.29 0.79
C LEU A 28 -0.84 -5.92 0.41
N ARG A 29 -0.31 -4.81 0.95
CA ARG A 29 -0.77 -3.46 0.59
C ARG A 29 -0.59 -3.16 -0.89
N LEU A 30 0.50 -3.64 -1.52
CA LEU A 30 0.70 -3.53 -2.95
C LEU A 30 -0.34 -4.36 -3.73
N ILE A 31 -0.61 -5.59 -3.29
CA ILE A 31 -1.64 -6.46 -3.88
C ILE A 31 -3.00 -5.76 -3.82
N GLN A 32 -3.41 -5.27 -2.66
CA GLN A 32 -4.67 -4.56 -2.48
C GLN A 32 -4.79 -3.32 -3.38
N ALA A 33 -3.72 -2.52 -3.51
CA ALA A 33 -3.70 -1.37 -4.41
C ALA A 33 -3.87 -1.79 -5.88
N LEU A 34 -3.24 -2.88 -6.30
CA LEU A 34 -3.36 -3.42 -7.64
C LEU A 34 -4.73 -4.06 -7.90
N GLN A 35 -5.36 -4.71 -6.91
CA GLN A 35 -6.72 -5.23 -7.02
C GLN A 35 -7.74 -4.11 -7.32
N VAL A 36 -7.59 -2.97 -6.66
CA VAL A 36 -8.49 -1.81 -6.84
C VAL A 36 -8.27 -1.12 -8.19
N ALA A 37 -7.01 -0.94 -8.59
CA ALA A 37 -6.65 -0.16 -9.78
C ALA A 37 -6.51 -1.00 -11.06
N GLY A 38 -6.44 -2.33 -10.95
CA GLY A 38 -6.11 -3.26 -12.04
C GLY A 38 -4.63 -3.26 -12.38
N GLN A 39 -4.07 -2.09 -12.66
CA GLN A 39 -2.64 -1.90 -12.96
C GLN A 39 -2.16 -0.51 -12.54
N LEU A 40 -0.93 -0.39 -12.12
CA LEU A 40 -0.29 0.85 -11.69
C LEU A 40 1.16 0.90 -12.18
N THR A 41 1.66 2.12 -12.43
CA THR A 41 3.11 2.31 -12.54
C THR A 41 3.77 2.14 -11.17
N ALA A 42 5.06 1.82 -11.14
CA ALA A 42 5.80 1.69 -9.88
C ALA A 42 5.73 2.97 -9.03
N GLY A 43 5.74 4.16 -9.67
CA GLY A 43 5.59 5.45 -8.98
C GLY A 43 4.20 5.64 -8.38
N GLN A 44 3.14 5.32 -9.13
CA GLN A 44 1.77 5.35 -8.62
C GLN A 44 1.57 4.37 -7.46
N LEU A 45 2.15 3.17 -7.57
CA LEU A 45 2.10 2.17 -6.51
C LEU A 45 2.82 2.64 -5.25
N ALA A 46 4.00 3.28 -5.38
CA ALA A 46 4.71 3.89 -4.26
C ALA A 46 3.85 4.92 -3.52
N SER A 47 3.23 5.82 -4.27
CA SER A 47 2.35 6.87 -3.73
C SER A 47 1.11 6.30 -3.07
N SER A 48 0.48 5.25 -3.66
CA SER A 48 -0.77 4.67 -3.14
C SER A 48 -0.57 3.98 -1.78
N VAL A 49 0.61 3.40 -1.53
CA VAL A 49 0.91 2.67 -0.30
C VAL A 49 1.83 3.42 0.67
N GLY A 50 2.29 4.62 0.30
CA GLY A 50 3.17 5.45 1.14
C GLY A 50 4.56 4.86 1.36
N LEU A 51 5.15 4.25 0.33
CA LEU A 51 6.49 3.69 0.36
C LEU A 51 7.48 4.55 -0.43
N SER A 52 8.77 4.47 -0.06
CA SER A 52 9.83 5.05 -0.89
C SER A 52 9.95 4.28 -2.22
N PRO A 53 10.47 4.92 -3.30
CA PRO A 53 10.68 4.26 -4.59
C PRO A 53 11.54 2.99 -4.48
N ALA A 54 12.57 3.02 -3.64
CA ALA A 54 13.46 1.87 -3.42
C ALA A 54 12.73 0.71 -2.72
N ALA A 55 11.96 0.99 -1.64
CA ALA A 55 11.16 0.00 -0.95
C ALA A 55 10.08 -0.60 -1.86
N THR A 56 9.44 0.23 -2.68
CA THR A 56 8.44 -0.22 -3.66
C THR A 56 9.06 -1.14 -4.71
N THR A 57 10.21 -0.79 -5.26
CA THR A 57 10.93 -1.63 -6.24
C THR A 57 11.27 -3.00 -5.65
N THR A 58 11.73 -3.03 -4.40
CA THR A 58 12.04 -4.27 -3.68
C THR A 58 10.78 -5.12 -3.45
N ALA A 59 9.69 -4.50 -2.99
CA ALA A 59 8.41 -5.19 -2.75
C ALA A 59 7.82 -5.76 -4.06
N ILE A 60 7.83 -4.98 -5.16
CA ILE A 60 7.41 -5.46 -6.48
C ILE A 60 8.29 -6.64 -6.92
N GLY A 61 9.61 -6.59 -6.65
CA GLY A 61 10.53 -7.70 -6.94
C GLY A 61 10.11 -8.99 -6.24
N ARG A 62 9.75 -8.93 -4.94
CA ARG A 62 9.27 -10.09 -4.18
C ARG A 62 7.96 -10.63 -4.75
N LEU A 63 6.98 -9.76 -5.06
CA LEU A 63 5.70 -10.17 -5.65
C LEU A 63 5.88 -10.86 -7.00
N VAL A 64 6.80 -10.38 -7.85
CA VAL A 64 7.11 -11.02 -9.12
C VAL A 64 7.77 -12.37 -8.91
N ALA A 65 8.74 -12.47 -8.00
CA ALA A 65 9.42 -13.72 -7.67
C ALA A 65 8.47 -14.76 -7.08
N ALA A 66 7.45 -14.33 -6.30
CA ALA A 66 6.39 -15.18 -5.75
C ALA A 66 5.29 -15.53 -6.78
N GLY A 67 5.34 -14.99 -8.00
CA GLY A 67 4.33 -15.25 -9.04
C GLY A 67 3.02 -14.48 -8.84
N HIS A 68 2.97 -13.49 -7.96
CA HIS A 68 1.75 -12.71 -7.69
C HIS A 68 1.59 -11.50 -8.61
N ALA A 69 2.69 -10.97 -9.16
CA ALA A 69 2.65 -9.82 -10.04
C ALA A 69 3.47 -10.02 -11.30
N THR A 70 3.14 -9.26 -12.33
CA THR A 70 3.90 -9.14 -13.58
C THR A 70 4.36 -7.71 -13.79
N ARG A 71 5.45 -7.55 -14.52
CA ARG A 71 5.97 -6.25 -14.97
C ARG A 71 5.91 -6.19 -16.48
N THR A 72 5.30 -5.14 -17.00
CA THR A 72 5.31 -4.83 -18.43
C THR A 72 5.85 -3.42 -18.65
N ARG A 73 6.46 -3.21 -19.82
CA ARG A 73 6.90 -1.87 -20.19
C ARG A 73 5.69 -1.06 -20.64
N ASN A 74 5.57 0.19 -20.20
CA ASN A 74 4.50 1.06 -20.67
C ASN A 74 4.73 1.42 -22.14
N GLU A 75 3.76 1.13 -23.01
CA GLU A 75 3.86 1.40 -24.43
C GLU A 75 3.87 2.90 -24.76
N ARG A 76 3.25 3.73 -23.91
CA ARG A 76 3.18 5.19 -24.09
C ARG A 76 4.42 5.91 -23.53
N ASP A 77 5.03 5.37 -22.49
CA ASP A 77 6.27 5.89 -21.91
C ASP A 77 7.17 4.72 -21.48
N ARG A 78 8.11 4.38 -22.35
CA ARG A 78 9.02 3.25 -22.16
C ARG A 78 9.93 3.38 -20.93
N ARG A 79 9.96 4.54 -20.26
CA ARG A 79 10.69 4.75 -19.01
C ARG A 79 9.91 4.22 -17.80
N GLN A 80 8.62 3.99 -17.96
CA GLN A 80 7.75 3.52 -16.90
C GLN A 80 7.52 2.01 -17.00
N THR A 81 7.51 1.37 -15.85
CA THR A 81 7.11 -0.02 -15.68
C THR A 81 5.71 -0.07 -15.11
N ILE A 82 4.82 -0.80 -15.77
CA ILE A 82 3.47 -1.10 -15.28
C ILE A 82 3.53 -2.42 -14.52
N VAL A 83 2.85 -2.46 -13.39
CA VAL A 83 2.70 -3.64 -12.54
C VAL A 83 1.24 -4.03 -12.51
N SER A 84 0.95 -5.31 -12.68
CA SER A 84 -0.39 -5.90 -12.55
C SER A 84 -0.32 -7.23 -11.80
N LEU A 85 -1.45 -7.67 -11.23
CA LEU A 85 -1.55 -8.98 -10.62
C LEU A 85 -1.61 -10.06 -11.70
N THR A 86 -1.11 -11.24 -11.36
CA THR A 86 -1.29 -12.45 -12.18
C THR A 86 -2.71 -13.00 -12.04
N PRO A 87 -3.21 -13.81 -12.99
CA PRO A 87 -4.50 -14.49 -12.84
C PRO A 87 -4.60 -15.32 -11.55
N SER A 88 -3.54 -16.04 -11.20
CA SER A 88 -3.51 -16.83 -9.96
C SER A 88 -3.60 -15.94 -8.70
N ALA A 89 -2.96 -14.78 -8.70
CA ALA A 89 -3.08 -13.84 -7.58
C ALA A 89 -4.49 -13.24 -7.48
N LEU A 90 -5.18 -13.00 -8.60
CA LEU A 90 -6.56 -12.57 -8.63
C LEU A 90 -7.49 -13.66 -8.05
N GLU A 91 -7.28 -14.92 -8.41
CA GLU A 91 -8.04 -16.06 -7.85
C GLU A 91 -7.86 -16.18 -6.33
N ILE A 92 -6.63 -16.05 -5.81
CA ILE A 92 -6.37 -16.04 -4.36
C ILE A 92 -7.13 -14.87 -3.71
N GLY A 93 -7.09 -13.68 -4.31
CA GLY A 93 -7.80 -12.52 -3.83
C GLY A 93 -9.31 -12.72 -3.79
N ASP A 94 -9.89 -13.28 -4.84
CA ASP A 94 -11.32 -13.58 -4.92
C ASP A 94 -11.75 -14.61 -3.87
N GLN A 95 -10.94 -15.63 -3.61
CA GLN A 95 -11.19 -16.61 -2.56
C GLN A 95 -11.09 -15.98 -1.16
N ALA A 96 -10.08 -15.16 -0.92
CA ALA A 96 -9.84 -14.55 0.39
C ALA A 96 -10.87 -13.44 0.73
N PHE A 97 -11.25 -12.61 -0.26
CA PHE A 97 -12.14 -11.47 -0.05
C PHE A 97 -13.59 -11.69 -0.51
N GLY A 98 -13.87 -12.69 -1.33
CA GLY A 98 -15.15 -12.84 -2.00
C GLY A 98 -16.35 -12.89 -1.04
N VAL A 99 -16.25 -13.66 0.04
CA VAL A 99 -17.31 -13.75 1.07
C VAL A 99 -17.47 -12.40 1.79
N MET A 100 -16.36 -11.74 2.12
CA MET A 100 -16.39 -10.44 2.79
C MET A 100 -17.03 -9.36 1.90
N VAL A 101 -16.69 -9.34 0.61
CA VAL A 101 -17.28 -8.39 -0.36
C VAL A 101 -18.79 -8.63 -0.51
N GLN A 102 -19.24 -9.87 -0.60
CA GLN A 102 -20.67 -10.19 -0.71
C GLN A 102 -21.42 -9.78 0.57
N THR A 103 -20.89 -10.12 1.73
CA THR A 103 -21.48 -9.73 3.04
C THR A 103 -21.49 -8.20 3.18
N GLY A 104 -20.40 -7.53 2.83
CA GLY A 104 -20.29 -6.06 2.85
C GLY A 104 -21.32 -5.38 1.94
N ARG A 105 -21.57 -5.91 0.74
CA ARG A 105 -22.66 -5.45 -0.13
C ARG A 105 -24.04 -5.56 0.55
N GLY A 106 -24.26 -6.62 1.32
CA GLY A 106 -25.50 -6.80 2.12
C GLY A 106 -25.64 -5.71 3.19
N VAL A 107 -24.57 -5.32 3.84
CA VAL A 107 -24.55 -4.20 4.80
C VAL A 107 -24.86 -2.88 4.11
N LEU A 108 -24.21 -2.60 2.96
CA LEU A 108 -24.40 -1.34 2.22
C LEU A 108 -25.85 -1.17 1.71
N ARG A 109 -26.57 -2.24 1.41
CA ARG A 109 -27.98 -2.18 0.99
C ARG A 109 -28.93 -1.61 2.05
N ARG A 110 -28.50 -1.47 3.32
CA ARG A 110 -29.29 -0.88 4.41
C ARG A 110 -29.29 0.65 4.39
N TYR A 111 -28.45 1.25 3.56
CA TYR A 111 -28.26 2.70 3.46
C TYR A 111 -28.82 3.22 2.16
N THR A 112 -29.42 4.41 2.20
CA THR A 112 -29.84 5.14 1.02
C THR A 112 -28.63 5.62 0.21
N ARG A 113 -28.85 6.06 -1.01
CA ARG A 113 -27.80 6.63 -1.85
C ARG A 113 -27.16 7.86 -1.20
N GLU A 114 -27.95 8.70 -0.59
CA GLU A 114 -27.54 9.93 0.11
C GLU A 114 -26.66 9.59 1.31
N GLU A 115 -27.05 8.61 2.13
CA GLU A 115 -26.25 8.13 3.27
C GLU A 115 -24.93 7.53 2.80
N LEU A 116 -24.92 6.76 1.72
CA LEU A 116 -23.68 6.20 1.16
C LEU A 116 -22.73 7.30 0.64
N LEU A 117 -23.25 8.39 0.09
CA LEU A 117 -22.42 9.52 -0.32
C LEU A 117 -21.78 10.23 0.89
N VAL A 118 -22.50 10.38 2.00
CA VAL A 118 -21.95 10.93 3.25
C VAL A 118 -20.87 10.00 3.81
N ILE A 119 -21.12 8.69 3.85
CA ILE A 119 -20.13 7.70 4.29
C ILE A 119 -18.86 7.77 3.42
N LEU A 120 -19.01 7.86 2.11
CA LEU A 120 -17.89 7.97 1.18
C LEU A 120 -17.08 9.25 1.38
N ASP A 121 -17.75 10.40 1.57
CA ASP A 121 -17.08 11.67 1.86
C ASP A 121 -16.30 11.59 3.18
N PHE A 122 -16.92 11.04 4.22
CA PHE A 122 -16.24 10.81 5.51
C PHE A 122 -14.99 9.97 5.36
N MET A 123 -15.09 8.82 4.66
CA MET A 123 -13.95 7.92 4.45
C MET A 123 -12.79 8.58 3.68
N ARG A 124 -13.11 9.40 2.67
CA ARG A 124 -12.12 10.17 1.92
C ARG A 124 -11.38 11.17 2.81
N ARG A 125 -12.13 11.97 3.58
CA ARG A 125 -11.53 12.97 4.50
C ARG A 125 -10.73 12.32 5.62
N ALA A 126 -11.24 11.25 6.21
CA ALA A 126 -10.53 10.50 7.24
C ALA A 126 -9.18 9.95 6.72
N ARG A 127 -9.15 9.41 5.49
CA ARG A 127 -7.92 8.97 4.82
C ARG A 127 -6.93 10.14 4.64
N GLU A 128 -7.38 11.30 4.20
CA GLU A 128 -6.53 12.48 4.01
C GLU A 128 -5.88 12.91 5.32
N VAL A 129 -6.64 12.93 6.42
CA VAL A 129 -6.13 13.24 7.76
C VAL A 129 -5.04 12.27 8.18
N GLU A 130 -5.25 10.96 7.99
CA GLU A 130 -4.26 9.94 8.35
C GLU A 130 -2.96 10.07 7.52
N ILE A 131 -3.08 10.28 6.20
CA ILE A 131 -1.91 10.48 5.33
C ILE A 131 -1.13 11.72 5.75
N THR A 132 -1.80 12.85 5.94
CA THR A 132 -1.17 14.11 6.39
C THR A 132 -0.47 13.92 7.75
N HIS A 133 -1.04 13.12 8.64
CA HIS A 133 -0.42 12.83 9.93
C HIS A 133 0.87 12.02 9.78
N VAL A 134 0.88 11.00 8.93
CA VAL A 134 2.09 10.20 8.63
C VAL A 134 3.18 11.08 8.05
N GLU A 135 2.87 11.96 7.09
CA GLU A 135 3.83 12.92 6.51
C GLU A 135 4.47 13.82 7.58
N LYS A 136 3.66 14.34 8.50
CA LYS A 136 4.15 15.16 9.63
C LYS A 136 5.06 14.38 10.57
N LEU A 137 4.76 13.11 10.84
CA LEU A 137 5.59 12.25 11.69
C LEU A 137 6.93 11.93 11.02
N THR A 138 6.90 11.59 9.73
CA THR A 138 8.10 11.23 8.94
C THR A 138 9.03 12.44 8.76
N ASN A 139 8.49 13.62 8.54
CA ASN A 139 9.25 14.85 8.41
C ASN A 139 9.82 15.37 9.75
N ARG A 140 9.30 14.90 10.88
CA ARG A 140 9.77 15.24 12.24
C ARG A 140 10.86 14.33 12.78
N SER A 141 11.15 13.19 12.15
CA SER A 141 12.20 12.28 12.61
C SER A 141 13.59 12.87 12.36
N PRO A 142 14.40 13.17 13.38
CA PRO A 142 15.68 13.89 13.24
C PRO A 142 16.80 13.06 12.59
N THR A 143 16.57 11.78 12.32
CA THR A 143 17.62 10.84 11.90
C THR A 143 18.09 11.01 10.44
N ALA A 144 17.51 11.95 9.68
CA ALA A 144 17.93 12.18 8.29
C ALA A 144 18.98 13.30 8.11
N ARG A 145 19.43 13.97 9.19
CA ARG A 145 20.31 15.18 9.08
C ARG A 145 21.62 15.13 9.84
N ALA A 146 22.14 13.98 10.23
CA ALA A 146 23.46 13.88 10.84
C ALA A 146 24.36 12.92 10.05
N ARG A 147 24.93 13.39 8.93
CA ARG A 147 26.25 12.93 8.52
C ARG A 147 27.26 13.76 9.33
N PRO A 148 28.05 13.17 10.23
CA PRO A 148 29.21 13.86 10.77
C PRO A 148 30.25 13.99 9.63
N GLU A 149 30.56 15.22 9.28
CA GLU A 149 31.77 15.51 8.50
C GLU A 149 32.97 15.04 9.32
N LEU A 150 33.62 13.99 8.86
CA LEU A 150 34.94 13.60 9.34
C LEU A 150 35.93 14.69 8.86
N GLN A 151 36.17 15.64 9.74
CA GLN A 151 37.34 16.54 9.59
C GLN A 151 38.61 15.72 9.77
N LEU A 152 39.24 15.38 8.64
CA LEU A 152 40.62 14.89 8.61
C LEU A 152 41.52 16.07 8.98
N THR A 153 41.87 16.19 10.24
CA THR A 153 42.99 17.03 10.71
C THR A 153 44.28 16.41 10.18
N ARG A 154 44.81 17.05 9.16
CA ARG A 154 46.22 16.86 8.75
C ARG A 154 47.09 17.44 9.85
N SER A 155 47.71 16.58 10.65
CA SER A 155 48.85 16.93 11.47
C SER A 155 50.06 17.00 10.56
N SER A 156 50.49 18.23 10.27
CA SER A 156 51.85 18.51 9.82
C SER A 156 52.72 18.59 11.09
N GLN A 157 53.77 17.83 11.14
CA GLN A 157 54.89 18.07 12.03
C GLN A 157 56.21 17.97 11.27
N PRO A 158 57.24 18.69 11.77
CA PRO A 158 58.32 19.30 11.04
C PRO A 158 59.46 18.38 10.65
#